data_cbaba73949dec07fb0b1ab090900ddb4
#
_entry.id   cbaba73949dec07fb0b1ab090900ddb4
#
_cell.length_a   1.000
_cell.length_b   1.000
_cell.length_c   1.000
_cell.angle_alpha   90.00
_cell.angle_beta   90.00
_cell.angle_gamma   90.00
#
_symmetry.space_group_name_H-M   'P 1'
#
loop_
_entity.id
_entity.type
_entity.pdbx_description
1 polymer ?
#
loop_
_entity_poly.entity_id
_entity_poly.type
_entity_poly.pdbx_seq_one_letter_code
_entity_poly.pdbx_strand_id
1 'polypeptide(L)'
;TMALYTQDEIKFLQNFQAIVGLRYIYHETFKNRFTPKLSLMYSPGAFNFRATYSSGFRAPSLEELYYNKEKNGTLSAGNINLKPEKSNYYAINGEFMSRLFSISATAYINNLDNLITSKQVALTETDIANSITKRMEYQNVDKARVKGVDISINSYLGYGISLGGSYSFADAKDTNTDSRLPRSIKHSGSINSNWNKVWGFYTLNVNLA
;
A
#
# COMPACT_ATOMS: atom_id res chain seq x y z
N THR A 1 -14.44 -11.45 -12.63
CA THR A 1 -14.61 -10.73 -11.35
C THR A 1 -15.59 -9.59 -11.52
N MET A 2 -16.51 -9.42 -10.58
CA MET A 2 -17.47 -8.33 -10.52
C MET A 2 -17.37 -7.67 -9.14
N ALA A 3 -17.47 -6.35 -9.06
CA ALA A 3 -17.43 -5.65 -7.78
C ALA A 3 -18.48 -4.54 -7.75
N LEU A 4 -19.17 -4.45 -6.62
CA LEU A 4 -20.11 -3.36 -6.29
C LEU A 4 -19.60 -2.70 -5.01
N TYR A 5 -19.63 -1.38 -4.95
CA TYR A 5 -19.27 -0.68 -3.73
C TYR A 5 -20.24 0.47 -3.45
N THR A 6 -20.40 0.78 -2.17
CA THR A 6 -21.10 1.96 -1.68
C THR A 6 -20.25 2.64 -0.62
N GLN A 7 -20.32 3.95 -0.53
CA GLN A 7 -19.66 4.74 0.49
C GLN A 7 -20.52 5.93 0.83
N ASP A 8 -20.60 6.26 2.11
CA ASP A 8 -21.29 7.44 2.61
C ASP A 8 -20.37 8.25 3.53
N GLU A 9 -20.55 9.56 3.51
CA GLU A 9 -19.84 10.53 4.32
C GLU A 9 -20.85 11.23 5.23
N ILE A 10 -20.72 10.99 6.53
CA ILE A 10 -21.65 11.42 7.54
C ILE A 10 -20.99 12.49 8.41
N LYS A 11 -21.50 13.71 8.37
CA LYS A 11 -21.14 14.80 9.31
C LYS A 11 -22.15 14.81 10.43
N PHE A 12 -21.77 14.44 11.64
CA PHE A 12 -22.69 14.27 12.75
C PHE A 12 -22.53 15.27 13.89
N LEU A 13 -21.38 15.97 13.97
CA LEU A 13 -21.10 17.08 14.86
C LEU A 13 -20.25 18.12 14.12
N GLN A 14 -20.15 19.34 14.68
CA GLN A 14 -19.50 20.47 14.01
C GLN A 14 -18.08 20.17 13.46
N ASN A 15 -17.31 19.34 14.15
CA ASN A 15 -15.93 19.02 13.77
C ASN A 15 -15.71 17.51 13.57
N PHE A 16 -16.78 16.71 13.54
CA PHE A 16 -16.69 15.25 13.41
C PHE A 16 -17.33 14.77 12.12
N GLN A 17 -16.62 13.88 11.46
CA GLN A 17 -17.05 13.25 10.22
C GLN A 17 -16.71 11.77 10.26
N ALA A 18 -17.62 10.95 9.75
CA ALA A 18 -17.38 9.52 9.53
C ALA A 18 -17.50 9.20 8.03
N ILE A 19 -16.65 8.32 7.56
CA ILE A 19 -16.78 7.69 6.25
C ILE A 19 -17.01 6.20 6.49
N VAL A 20 -18.13 5.70 5.97
CA VAL A 20 -18.47 4.27 6.02
C VAL A 20 -18.56 3.75 4.60
N GLY A 21 -17.84 2.69 4.30
CA GLY A 21 -17.82 2.08 2.98
C GLY A 21 -17.95 0.58 3.07
N LEU A 22 -18.62 -0.01 2.08
CA LEU A 22 -18.72 -1.45 1.91
C LEU A 22 -18.53 -1.78 0.44
N ARG A 23 -17.63 -2.72 0.16
CA ARG A 23 -17.42 -3.26 -1.17
C ARG A 23 -17.74 -4.75 -1.14
N TYR A 24 -18.59 -5.18 -2.05
CA TYR A 24 -18.87 -6.57 -2.35
C TYR A 24 -18.11 -6.97 -3.61
N ILE A 25 -17.37 -8.08 -3.54
CA ILE A 25 -16.60 -8.63 -4.65
C ILE A 25 -17.12 -10.04 -4.91
N TYR A 26 -17.55 -10.30 -6.14
CA TYR A 26 -17.84 -11.64 -6.64
C TYR A 26 -16.70 -12.11 -7.53
N HIS A 27 -16.16 -13.27 -7.23
CA HIS A 27 -15.15 -13.93 -8.06
C HIS A 27 -15.56 -15.39 -8.27
N GLU A 28 -15.62 -15.81 -9.52
CA GLU A 28 -16.11 -17.14 -9.90
C GLU A 28 -15.38 -18.28 -9.15
N THR A 29 -14.06 -18.22 -9.08
CA THR A 29 -13.22 -19.23 -8.42
C THR A 29 -13.11 -19.02 -6.91
N PHE A 30 -12.95 -17.78 -6.44
CA PHE A 30 -12.59 -17.46 -5.05
C PHE A 30 -13.78 -17.02 -4.19
N LYS A 31 -15.01 -17.16 -4.72
CA LYS A 31 -16.28 -16.83 -4.04
C LYS A 31 -16.43 -15.35 -3.68
N ASN A 32 -17.45 -15.06 -2.90
CA ASN A 32 -17.85 -13.72 -2.53
C ASN A 32 -17.04 -13.17 -1.36
N ARG A 33 -16.79 -11.86 -1.37
CA ARG A 33 -16.12 -11.15 -0.26
C ARG A 33 -16.74 -9.79 -0.02
N PHE A 34 -16.84 -9.45 1.27
CA PHE A 34 -17.16 -8.10 1.73
C PHE A 34 -15.90 -7.48 2.31
N THR A 35 -15.61 -6.25 1.91
CA THR A 35 -14.48 -5.46 2.40
C THR A 35 -15.00 -4.13 2.96
N PRO A 36 -15.23 -4.05 4.29
CA PRO A 36 -15.67 -2.84 4.94
C PRO A 36 -14.53 -1.82 5.08
N LYS A 37 -14.93 -0.54 5.14
CA LYS A 37 -14.08 0.61 5.49
C LYS A 37 -14.82 1.50 6.48
N LEU A 38 -14.12 1.92 7.52
CA LEU A 38 -14.57 2.93 8.48
C LEU A 38 -13.46 3.93 8.69
N SER A 39 -13.78 5.21 8.60
CA SER A 39 -12.84 6.29 8.95
C SER A 39 -13.58 7.33 9.77
N LEU A 40 -13.01 7.68 10.92
CA LEU A 40 -13.50 8.75 11.79
C LEU A 40 -12.51 9.90 11.73
N MET A 41 -13.01 11.11 11.55
CA MET A 41 -12.21 12.32 11.51
C MET A 41 -12.73 13.34 12.52
N TYR A 42 -11.79 13.97 13.22
CA TYR A 42 -12.03 15.09 14.11
C TYR A 42 -11.14 16.27 13.70
N SER A 43 -11.75 17.41 13.37
CA SER A 43 -11.08 18.58 12.77
C SER A 43 -11.23 19.85 13.61
N PRO A 44 -10.55 19.99 14.77
CA PRO A 44 -10.60 21.18 15.59
C PRO A 44 -9.64 22.26 15.03
N GLY A 45 -10.17 23.27 14.39
CA GLY A 45 -9.41 24.42 13.87
C GLY A 45 -8.37 24.02 12.81
N ALA A 46 -7.07 24.21 13.13
CA ALA A 46 -5.97 23.91 12.20
C ALA A 46 -5.52 22.44 12.23
N PHE A 47 -6.10 21.60 13.07
CA PHE A 47 -5.74 20.20 13.23
C PHE A 47 -6.77 19.28 12.61
N ASN A 48 -6.31 18.16 12.04
CA ASN A 48 -7.12 17.04 11.62
C ASN A 48 -6.57 15.75 12.24
N PHE A 49 -7.42 15.02 12.93
CA PHE A 49 -7.11 13.70 13.46
C PHE A 49 -8.01 12.68 12.79
N ARG A 50 -7.44 11.60 12.30
CA ARG A 50 -8.19 10.55 11.61
C ARG A 50 -7.79 9.18 12.11
N ALA A 51 -8.78 8.35 12.39
CA ALA A 51 -8.61 6.92 12.64
C ALA A 51 -9.30 6.14 11.50
N THR A 52 -8.62 5.18 10.91
CA THR A 52 -9.13 4.41 9.76
C THR A 52 -8.95 2.92 10.01
N TYR A 53 -10.01 2.17 9.72
CA TYR A 53 -9.98 0.73 9.50
C TYR A 53 -10.43 0.43 8.09
N SER A 54 -9.75 -0.48 7.40
CA SER A 54 -10.22 -1.02 6.13
C SER A 54 -9.79 -2.47 5.95
N SER A 55 -10.67 -3.25 5.33
CA SER A 55 -10.36 -4.61 4.90
C SER A 55 -10.11 -4.65 3.40
N GLY A 56 -9.16 -5.49 2.97
CA GLY A 56 -8.81 -5.70 1.57
C GLY A 56 -8.89 -7.17 1.16
N PHE A 57 -9.08 -7.38 -0.14
CA PHE A 57 -9.11 -8.69 -0.78
C PHE A 57 -8.46 -8.60 -2.15
N ARG A 58 -7.55 -9.52 -2.46
CA ARG A 58 -6.92 -9.66 -3.79
C ARG A 58 -6.94 -11.12 -4.22
N ALA A 59 -7.60 -11.41 -5.33
CA ALA A 59 -7.50 -12.71 -5.97
C ALA A 59 -6.11 -12.85 -6.63
N PRO A 60 -5.54 -14.08 -6.71
CA PRO A 60 -4.35 -14.34 -7.49
C PRO A 60 -4.53 -13.91 -8.94
N SER A 61 -3.50 -13.34 -9.55
CA SER A 61 -3.50 -13.02 -10.98
C SER A 61 -3.32 -14.26 -11.84
N LEU A 62 -3.64 -14.17 -13.13
CA LEU A 62 -3.40 -15.27 -14.09
C LEU A 62 -1.91 -15.61 -14.16
N GLU A 63 -1.03 -14.63 -14.05
CA GLU A 63 0.41 -14.85 -13.99
C GLU A 63 0.79 -15.67 -12.75
N GLU A 64 0.31 -15.28 -11.57
CA GLU A 64 0.60 -16.01 -10.33
C GLU A 64 0.07 -17.44 -10.34
N LEU A 65 -1.03 -17.71 -11.06
CA LEU A 65 -1.61 -19.05 -11.17
C LEU A 65 -0.95 -19.92 -12.23
N TYR A 66 -0.63 -19.35 -13.41
CA TYR A 66 -0.34 -20.15 -14.62
C TYR A 66 1.00 -19.81 -15.28
N TYR A 67 1.78 -18.87 -14.70
CA TYR A 67 3.07 -18.52 -15.28
C TYR A 67 4.00 -19.73 -15.34
N ASN A 68 4.66 -19.92 -16.47
CA ASN A 68 5.64 -20.99 -16.63
C ASN A 68 6.68 -20.53 -17.65
N LYS A 69 7.79 -19.98 -17.18
CA LYS A 69 8.86 -19.48 -18.03
C LYS A 69 10.22 -19.82 -17.48
N GLU A 70 11.05 -20.42 -18.32
CA GLU A 70 12.45 -20.65 -18.06
C GLU A 70 13.29 -19.52 -18.65
N LYS A 71 14.28 -19.08 -17.89
CA LYS A 71 15.31 -18.14 -18.34
C LYS A 71 16.63 -18.43 -17.61
N ASN A 72 17.70 -18.70 -18.37
CA ASN A 72 19.05 -18.94 -17.84
C ASN A 72 19.08 -20.02 -16.72
N GLY A 73 18.42 -21.17 -16.95
CA GLY A 73 18.35 -22.25 -15.98
C GLY A 73 17.46 -21.98 -14.76
N THR A 74 16.77 -20.85 -14.72
CA THR A 74 15.80 -20.53 -13.67
C THR A 74 14.39 -20.68 -14.21
N LEU A 75 13.61 -21.60 -13.66
CA LEU A 75 12.20 -21.77 -13.93
C LEU A 75 11.40 -20.88 -12.98
N SER A 76 10.56 -20.00 -13.52
CA SER A 76 9.56 -19.25 -12.76
C SER A 76 8.18 -19.89 -13.02
N ALA A 77 7.59 -20.47 -11.98
CA ALA A 77 6.34 -21.22 -12.06
C ALA A 77 5.21 -20.55 -11.26
N GLY A 78 4.01 -20.53 -11.84
CA GLY A 78 2.77 -20.21 -11.16
C GLY A 78 2.33 -21.36 -10.27
N ASN A 79 1.27 -21.12 -9.48
CA ASN A 79 0.70 -22.12 -8.59
C ASN A 79 -0.83 -22.01 -8.57
N ILE A 80 -1.50 -23.01 -9.10
CA ILE A 80 -2.97 -23.07 -9.18
C ILE A 80 -3.66 -23.23 -7.83
N ASN A 81 -2.91 -23.61 -6.78
CA ASN A 81 -3.41 -23.80 -5.42
C ASN A 81 -3.35 -22.53 -4.56
N LEU A 82 -3.02 -21.38 -5.13
CA LEU A 82 -2.96 -20.13 -4.41
C LEU A 82 -4.30 -19.73 -3.84
N LYS A 83 -4.27 -19.29 -2.58
CA LYS A 83 -5.40 -18.68 -1.89
C LYS A 83 -5.38 -17.16 -2.08
N PRO A 84 -6.55 -16.51 -2.11
CA PRO A 84 -6.62 -15.05 -2.18
C PRO A 84 -5.99 -14.38 -0.95
N GLU A 85 -5.34 -13.26 -1.16
CA GLU A 85 -4.86 -12.42 -0.08
C GLU A 85 -6.01 -11.68 0.60
N LYS A 86 -5.86 -11.48 1.89
CA LYS A 86 -6.73 -10.63 2.70
C LYS A 86 -5.88 -9.67 3.50
N SER A 87 -6.40 -8.48 3.76
CA SER A 87 -5.72 -7.51 4.59
C SER A 87 -6.69 -6.85 5.58
N ASN A 88 -6.16 -6.49 6.75
CA ASN A 88 -6.80 -5.62 7.72
C ASN A 88 -5.85 -4.49 8.05
N TYR A 89 -6.20 -3.31 7.59
CA TYR A 89 -5.43 -2.09 7.75
C TYR A 89 -6.02 -1.21 8.83
N TYR A 90 -5.18 -0.77 9.75
CA TYR A 90 -5.49 0.16 10.83
C TYR A 90 -4.51 1.32 10.75
N ALA A 91 -5.00 2.54 10.81
CA ALA A 91 -4.16 3.73 10.79
C ALA A 91 -4.72 4.83 11.68
N ILE A 92 -3.81 5.59 12.29
CA ILE A 92 -4.09 6.89 12.90
C ILE A 92 -3.26 7.94 12.17
N ASN A 93 -3.88 9.07 11.86
CA ASN A 93 -3.25 10.19 11.20
C ASN A 93 -3.51 11.45 12.02
N GLY A 94 -2.48 12.27 12.17
CA GLY A 94 -2.56 13.64 12.67
C GLY A 94 -2.01 14.59 11.62
N GLU A 95 -2.72 15.67 11.36
CA GLU A 95 -2.32 16.70 10.42
C GLU A 95 -2.51 18.09 11.07
N PHE A 96 -1.54 18.94 10.87
CA PHE A 96 -1.63 20.36 11.18
C PHE A 96 -1.49 21.16 9.90
N MET A 97 -2.40 22.12 9.68
CA MET A 97 -2.40 22.99 8.52
C MET A 97 -2.38 24.45 8.94
N SER A 98 -1.43 25.22 8.41
CA SER A 98 -1.37 26.66 8.51
C SER A 98 -1.28 27.30 7.11
N ARG A 99 -1.28 28.62 7.04
CA ARG A 99 -1.13 29.33 5.75
C ARG A 99 0.25 29.11 5.10
N LEU A 100 1.29 28.83 5.89
CA LEU A 100 2.67 28.74 5.41
C LEU A 100 3.18 27.30 5.34
N PHE A 101 2.66 26.40 6.15
CA PHE A 101 3.10 25.01 6.13
C PHE A 101 2.01 24.04 6.58
N SER A 102 2.14 22.81 6.14
CA SER A 102 1.40 21.66 6.64
C SER A 102 2.35 20.53 7.04
N ILE A 103 2.01 19.82 8.10
CA ILE A 103 2.69 18.62 8.54
C ILE A 103 1.65 17.54 8.78
N SER A 104 1.92 16.33 8.29
CA SER A 104 1.07 15.16 8.49
C SER A 104 1.92 13.99 8.96
N ALA A 105 1.42 13.24 9.93
CA ALA A 105 2.04 12.01 10.41
C ALA A 105 0.98 10.91 10.48
N THR A 106 1.28 9.75 9.89
CA THR A 106 0.42 8.57 9.89
C THR A 106 1.17 7.40 10.50
N ALA A 107 0.64 6.77 11.54
CA ALA A 107 1.09 5.49 12.03
C ALA A 107 0.09 4.40 11.61
N TYR A 108 0.58 3.26 11.11
CA TYR A 108 -0.30 2.21 10.60
C TYR A 108 0.20 0.80 10.90
N ILE A 109 -0.75 -0.14 10.88
CA ILE A 109 -0.50 -1.57 10.91
C ILE A 109 -1.38 -2.21 9.84
N ASN A 110 -0.78 -3.00 8.96
CA ASN A 110 -1.47 -3.81 7.98
C ASN A 110 -1.16 -5.29 8.24
N ASN A 111 -2.17 -6.05 8.63
CA ASN A 111 -2.08 -7.50 8.78
C ASN A 111 -2.55 -8.15 7.48
N LEU A 112 -1.72 -9.03 6.92
CA LEU A 112 -1.96 -9.73 5.66
C LEU A 112 -2.05 -11.24 5.94
N ASP A 113 -3.10 -11.85 5.43
CA ASP A 113 -3.25 -13.31 5.41
C ASP A 113 -3.10 -13.80 3.97
N ASN A 114 -2.40 -14.92 3.80
CA ASN A 114 -2.14 -15.57 2.53
C ASN A 114 -1.41 -14.66 1.51
N LEU A 115 -0.47 -13.82 1.95
CA LEU A 115 0.32 -12.97 1.06
C LEU A 115 0.99 -13.83 -0.02
N ILE A 116 0.81 -13.47 -1.30
CA ILE A 116 1.40 -14.19 -2.42
C ILE A 116 2.79 -13.62 -2.70
N THR A 117 3.78 -14.50 -2.70
CA THR A 117 5.18 -14.13 -2.98
C THR A 117 5.87 -15.25 -3.75
N SER A 118 6.89 -14.91 -4.53
CA SER A 118 7.73 -15.90 -5.21
C SER A 118 8.82 -16.38 -4.26
N LYS A 119 8.90 -17.70 -4.06
CA LYS A 119 9.91 -18.38 -3.23
C LYS A 119 10.69 -19.40 -4.03
N GLN A 120 11.94 -19.60 -3.66
CA GLN A 120 12.70 -20.71 -4.19
C GLN A 120 12.20 -22.01 -3.54
N VAL A 121 11.91 -23.00 -4.38
CA VAL A 121 11.45 -24.34 -3.95
C VAL A 121 12.42 -25.40 -4.45
N ALA A 122 12.27 -26.63 -3.94
CA ALA A 122 13.04 -27.77 -4.41
C ALA A 122 12.78 -28.03 -5.91
N LEU A 123 13.81 -28.51 -6.60
CA LEU A 123 13.69 -28.97 -7.99
C LEU A 123 12.90 -30.27 -8.04
N THR A 124 12.05 -30.40 -9.04
CA THR A 124 11.39 -31.66 -9.36
C THR A 124 12.30 -32.52 -10.26
N GLU A 125 12.00 -33.82 -10.39
CA GLU A 125 12.74 -34.70 -11.31
C GLU A 125 12.68 -34.19 -12.75
N THR A 126 11.53 -33.63 -13.16
CA THR A 126 11.33 -33.01 -14.48
C THR A 126 12.20 -31.77 -14.66
N ASP A 127 12.38 -30.96 -13.61
CA ASP A 127 13.23 -29.77 -13.66
C ASP A 127 14.69 -30.18 -13.91
N ILE A 128 15.16 -31.22 -13.17
CA ILE A 128 16.52 -31.75 -13.32
C ILE A 128 16.76 -32.30 -14.71
N ALA A 129 15.80 -33.07 -15.25
CA ALA A 129 15.86 -33.61 -16.61
C ALA A 129 15.93 -32.51 -17.68
N ASN A 130 15.30 -31.37 -17.44
CA ASN A 130 15.32 -30.21 -18.32
C ASN A 130 16.48 -29.23 -18.03
N SER A 131 17.49 -29.62 -17.24
CA SER A 131 18.65 -28.80 -16.89
C SER A 131 18.30 -27.51 -16.13
N ILE A 132 17.16 -27.48 -15.43
CA ILE A 132 16.77 -26.37 -14.55
C ILE A 132 17.66 -26.45 -13.30
N THR A 133 18.30 -25.34 -12.95
CA THR A 133 19.18 -25.24 -11.77
C THR A 133 18.50 -24.55 -10.61
N LYS A 134 17.41 -23.80 -10.86
CA LYS A 134 16.67 -23.06 -9.85
C LYS A 134 15.18 -23.02 -10.21
N ARG A 135 14.32 -23.31 -9.22
CA ARG A 135 12.86 -23.17 -9.36
C ARG A 135 12.34 -22.09 -8.42
N MET A 136 11.69 -21.10 -8.98
CA MET A 136 10.95 -20.05 -8.25
C MET A 136 9.47 -20.30 -8.46
N GLU A 137 8.69 -20.41 -7.39
CA GLU A 137 7.27 -20.67 -7.45
C GLU A 137 6.49 -19.68 -6.60
N TYR A 138 5.31 -19.25 -7.08
CA TYR A 138 4.42 -18.42 -6.28
C TYR A 138 3.78 -19.25 -5.18
N GLN A 139 3.88 -18.75 -3.95
CA GLN A 139 3.34 -19.40 -2.76
C GLN A 139 2.67 -18.38 -1.85
N ASN A 140 1.68 -18.82 -1.08
CA ASN A 140 1.14 -18.02 -0.01
C ASN A 140 2.08 -18.04 1.22
N VAL A 141 2.35 -16.87 1.77
CA VAL A 141 2.85 -16.69 3.14
C VAL A 141 1.62 -16.62 4.03
N ASP A 142 1.53 -17.47 5.04
CA ASP A 142 0.31 -17.60 5.86
C ASP A 142 -0.08 -16.27 6.49
N LYS A 143 0.86 -15.59 7.14
CA LYS A 143 0.63 -14.31 7.80
C LYS A 143 1.83 -13.38 7.63
N ALA A 144 1.56 -12.17 7.22
CA ALA A 144 2.54 -11.10 7.18
C ALA A 144 1.99 -9.86 7.88
N ARG A 145 2.88 -9.03 8.41
CA ARG A 145 2.52 -7.76 9.03
C ARG A 145 3.45 -6.66 8.57
N VAL A 146 2.84 -5.53 8.19
CA VAL A 146 3.58 -4.30 7.91
C VAL A 146 3.17 -3.27 8.95
N LYS A 147 4.16 -2.74 9.68
CA LYS A 147 3.98 -1.60 10.59
C LYS A 147 4.79 -0.45 10.04
N GLY A 148 4.23 0.75 10.10
CA GLY A 148 4.96 1.88 9.57
C GLY A 148 4.53 3.23 10.14
N VAL A 149 5.36 4.22 9.83
CA VAL A 149 5.12 5.62 10.10
C VAL A 149 5.50 6.41 8.86
N ASP A 150 4.55 7.20 8.37
CA ASP A 150 4.76 8.12 7.25
C ASP A 150 4.64 9.56 7.77
N ILE A 151 5.61 10.39 7.42
CA ILE A 151 5.63 11.82 7.77
C ILE A 151 5.76 12.60 6.47
N SER A 152 4.97 13.66 6.32
CA SER A 152 5.09 14.61 5.23
C SER A 152 5.03 16.04 5.74
N ILE A 153 5.83 16.90 5.14
CA ILE A 153 5.90 18.33 5.44
C ILE A 153 5.85 19.06 4.11
N ASN A 154 5.00 20.09 4.02
CA ASN A 154 4.98 21.02 2.91
C ASN A 154 5.02 22.44 3.46
N SER A 155 5.84 23.30 2.88
CA SER A 155 6.00 24.68 3.30
C SER A 155 5.99 25.61 2.09
N TYR A 156 5.32 26.76 2.25
CA TYR A 156 5.36 27.87 1.31
C TYR A 156 6.22 28.98 1.89
N LEU A 157 7.38 29.22 1.29
CA LEU A 157 8.37 30.18 1.77
C LEU A 157 8.14 31.62 1.27
N GLY A 158 7.12 31.83 0.43
CA GLY A 158 6.90 33.08 -0.26
C GLY A 158 7.64 33.18 -1.61
N TYR A 159 7.43 34.28 -2.33
CA TYR A 159 8.05 34.55 -3.63
C TYR A 159 7.87 33.44 -4.68
N GLY A 160 6.82 32.62 -4.53
CA GLY A 160 6.53 31.48 -5.40
C GLY A 160 7.35 30.22 -5.06
N ILE A 161 8.07 30.17 -3.94
CA ILE A 161 8.88 29.01 -3.52
C ILE A 161 8.08 28.17 -2.56
N SER A 162 7.98 26.86 -2.87
CA SER A 162 7.46 25.84 -1.95
C SER A 162 8.45 24.68 -1.83
N LEU A 163 8.53 24.13 -0.64
CA LEU A 163 9.34 22.97 -0.29
C LEU A 163 8.45 21.86 0.24
N GLY A 164 8.71 20.64 -0.21
CA GLY A 164 8.07 19.43 0.29
C GLY A 164 9.12 18.42 0.74
N GLY A 165 8.78 17.66 1.77
CA GLY A 165 9.59 16.56 2.25
C GLY A 165 8.70 15.43 2.72
N SER A 166 9.13 14.18 2.50
CA SER A 166 8.48 13.01 3.04
C SER A 166 9.51 12.01 3.57
N TYR A 167 9.09 11.30 4.61
CA TYR A 167 9.83 10.18 5.17
C TYR A 167 8.87 9.06 5.49
N SER A 168 9.23 7.84 5.12
CA SER A 168 8.47 6.63 5.39
C SER A 168 9.37 5.58 6.05
N PHE A 169 8.89 5.05 7.16
CA PHE A 169 9.44 3.87 7.80
C PHE A 169 8.43 2.73 7.70
N ALA A 170 8.86 1.56 7.21
CA ALA A 170 8.02 0.36 7.10
C ALA A 170 8.78 -0.90 7.54
N ASP A 171 8.30 -1.55 8.60
CA ASP A 171 8.79 -2.85 9.05
C ASP A 171 7.82 -3.95 8.58
N ALA A 172 8.21 -4.66 7.53
CA ALA A 172 7.42 -5.70 6.88
C ALA A 172 7.99 -7.09 7.19
N LYS A 173 7.23 -7.91 7.90
CA LYS A 173 7.67 -9.23 8.40
C LYS A 173 6.66 -10.34 8.12
N ASP A 174 7.17 -11.53 7.86
CA ASP A 174 6.44 -12.78 8.01
C ASP A 174 6.27 -13.03 9.52
N THR A 175 5.03 -13.16 9.99
CA THR A 175 4.75 -13.29 11.43
C THR A 175 5.02 -14.69 11.98
N ASN A 176 5.15 -15.71 11.13
CA ASN A 176 5.45 -17.07 11.56
C ASN A 176 6.94 -17.27 11.78
N THR A 177 7.77 -16.66 10.94
CA THR A 177 9.24 -16.83 10.96
C THR A 177 9.97 -15.63 11.55
N ASP A 178 9.27 -14.53 11.86
CA ASP A 178 9.81 -13.20 12.22
C ASP A 178 10.83 -12.66 11.19
N SER A 179 10.90 -13.28 10.02
CA SER A 179 11.80 -12.87 8.95
C SER A 179 11.23 -11.71 8.17
N ARG A 180 12.12 -10.85 7.66
CA ARG A 180 11.73 -9.72 6.83
C ARG A 180 11.20 -10.19 5.48
N LEU A 181 10.11 -9.54 5.01
CA LEU A 181 9.59 -9.80 3.67
C LEU A 181 10.60 -9.38 2.59
N PRO A 182 10.79 -10.21 1.55
CA PRO A 182 11.68 -9.87 0.45
C PRO A 182 11.20 -8.60 -0.26
N ARG A 183 12.14 -7.84 -0.80
CA ARG A 183 11.91 -6.59 -1.54
C ARG A 183 11.19 -5.47 -0.75
N SER A 184 11.20 -5.54 0.59
CA SER A 184 10.65 -4.46 1.41
C SER A 184 11.71 -3.40 1.69
N ILE A 185 11.37 -2.12 1.48
CA ILE A 185 12.23 -0.98 1.81
C ILE A 185 11.85 -0.51 3.21
N LYS A 186 12.82 -0.47 4.13
CA LYS A 186 12.57 -0.09 5.53
C LYS A 186 12.51 1.43 5.74
N HIS A 187 13.35 2.16 5.03
CA HIS A 187 13.43 3.61 5.12
C HIS A 187 13.41 4.19 3.71
N SER A 188 12.54 5.14 3.46
CA SER A 188 12.52 5.92 2.23
C SER A 188 12.20 7.37 2.54
N GLY A 189 12.66 8.28 1.70
CA GLY A 189 12.39 9.69 1.85
C GLY A 189 12.54 10.41 0.53
N SER A 190 11.89 11.55 0.42
CA SER A 190 12.02 12.44 -0.72
C SER A 190 12.01 13.89 -0.26
N ILE A 191 12.66 14.74 -1.03
CA ILE A 191 12.63 16.19 -0.87
C ILE A 191 12.34 16.75 -2.25
N ASN A 192 11.41 17.67 -2.33
CA ASN A 192 11.09 18.37 -3.56
C ASN A 192 11.01 19.88 -3.33
N SER A 193 11.39 20.65 -4.34
CA SER A 193 11.25 22.10 -4.36
C SER A 193 10.55 22.52 -5.63
N ASN A 194 9.64 23.46 -5.50
CA ASN A 194 8.96 24.09 -6.62
C ASN A 194 9.14 25.61 -6.54
N TRP A 195 9.51 26.23 -7.64
CA TRP A 195 9.52 27.67 -7.79
C TRP A 195 8.61 28.07 -8.95
N ASN A 196 7.63 28.89 -8.64
CA ASN A 196 6.68 29.44 -9.61
C ASN A 196 6.78 30.97 -9.59
N LYS A 197 7.15 31.57 -10.72
CA LYS A 197 7.24 33.01 -10.88
C LYS A 197 6.45 33.47 -12.11
N VAL A 198 5.61 34.48 -11.90
CA VAL A 198 4.84 35.14 -12.97
C VAL A 198 5.43 36.51 -13.25
N TRP A 199 5.70 36.82 -14.52
CA TRP A 199 6.14 38.13 -15.02
C TRP A 199 5.25 38.54 -16.19
N GLY A 200 4.28 39.42 -15.94
CA GLY A 200 3.33 39.83 -16.97
C GLY A 200 2.59 38.62 -17.56
N PHE A 201 2.79 38.34 -18.85
CA PHE A 201 2.15 37.19 -19.55
C PHE A 201 2.99 35.88 -19.47
N TYR A 202 4.17 35.89 -18.84
CA TYR A 202 5.05 34.72 -18.76
C TYR A 202 4.99 34.09 -17.39
N THR A 203 4.94 32.77 -17.36
CA THR A 203 5.04 31.97 -16.14
C THR A 203 6.20 31.01 -16.27
N LEU A 204 7.10 31.05 -15.29
CA LEU A 204 8.20 30.09 -15.15
C LEU A 204 7.90 29.15 -13.98
N ASN A 205 7.97 27.85 -14.25
CA ASN A 205 7.88 26.80 -13.24
C ASN A 205 9.17 25.99 -13.24
N VAL A 206 9.82 25.86 -12.10
CA VAL A 206 10.99 25.00 -11.89
C VAL A 206 10.70 24.02 -10.80
N ASN A 207 10.82 22.73 -11.10
CA ASN A 207 10.61 21.63 -10.17
C ASN A 207 11.94 20.88 -10.00
N LEU A 208 12.34 20.64 -8.75
CA LEU A 208 13.47 19.80 -8.34
C LEU A 208 12.94 18.71 -7.41
N ALA A 209 13.33 17.45 -7.65
CA ALA A 209 12.92 16.29 -6.86
C ALA A 209 14.09 15.32 -6.67
#